data_74674ca07ad24ea4f398932836cdcfb0
#
_entry.id   74674ca07ad24ea4f398932836cdcfb0
#
_cell.length_a   1.000
_cell.length_b   1.000
_cell.length_c   1.000
_cell.angle_alpha   90.00
_cell.angle_beta   90.00
_cell.angle_gamma   90.00
#
_symmetry.space_group_name_H-M   'P 1'
#
loop_
_entity.id
_entity.type
_entity.pdbx_description
1 polymer ?
#
loop_
_entity_poly.entity_id
_entity_poly.type
_entity_poly.pdbx_seq_one_letter_code
_entity_poly.pdbx_strand_id
1 'polypeptide(L)'
;THADFIAAVKAELGSLPTQEAEQALADLQAILDDGVDPADLGSPEEYAAYLTEYQEERPGSKVLGVPVELRGFTDPEVRARIWDPTNPQVFVPHLTGIGWSINLGAVAVKLGWLRPDDFDADVLAAIPAPVMTRVRAVPICLAVVAAAASAVAATAGSVPAKWTLTGKVKRWSSPPRTLLPLVSSGIATAWWGTRPTTGSDQLVRPALAGSINMTLVGVAVLTALAAHNPGKRQAAYPL
;
A
#
# COMPACT_ATOMS: atom_id res chain seq x y z
N THR A 1 31.69 -25.49 14.49
CA THR A 1 31.27 -25.66 13.08
C THR A 1 30.03 -24.81 12.83
N HIS A 2 29.69 -24.55 11.53
CA HIS A 2 28.46 -23.82 11.16
C HIS A 2 27.22 -24.48 11.80
N ALA A 3 27.13 -25.81 11.80
CA ALA A 3 26.02 -26.54 12.40
C ALA A 3 25.89 -26.34 13.91
N ASP A 4 27.02 -26.27 14.62
CA ASP A 4 27.04 -26.05 16.09
C ASP A 4 26.58 -24.63 16.41
N PHE A 5 26.99 -23.64 15.61
CA PHE A 5 26.56 -22.25 15.77
C PHE A 5 25.05 -22.09 15.54
N ILE A 6 24.52 -22.65 14.44
CA ILE A 6 23.08 -22.65 14.16
C ILE A 6 22.29 -23.34 15.28
N ALA A 7 22.76 -24.48 15.79
CA ALA A 7 22.11 -25.20 16.87
C ALA A 7 22.09 -24.38 18.17
N ALA A 8 23.17 -23.66 18.49
CA ALA A 8 23.25 -22.81 19.65
C ALA A 8 22.31 -21.59 19.51
N VAL A 9 22.33 -20.89 18.37
CA VAL A 9 21.39 -19.78 18.09
C VAL A 9 19.95 -20.25 18.18
N LYS A 10 19.62 -21.45 17.63
CA LYS A 10 18.27 -22.03 17.72
C LYS A 10 17.83 -22.26 19.17
N ALA A 11 18.71 -22.67 20.04
CA ALA A 11 18.39 -22.88 21.45
C ALA A 11 18.01 -21.59 22.17
N GLU A 12 18.65 -20.48 21.81
CA GLU A 12 18.40 -19.15 22.38
C GLU A 12 17.14 -18.48 21.80
N LEU A 13 16.72 -18.82 20.56
CA LEU A 13 15.53 -18.27 19.92
C LEU A 13 14.20 -18.84 20.44
N GLY A 14 14.21 -19.58 21.56
CA GLY A 14 13.01 -20.26 22.10
C GLY A 14 11.86 -19.32 22.53
N SER A 15 12.09 -18.01 22.59
CA SER A 15 11.06 -16.99 22.86
C SER A 15 10.31 -16.52 21.61
N LEU A 16 10.83 -16.80 20.40
CA LEU A 16 10.19 -16.39 19.14
C LEU A 16 9.13 -17.37 18.68
N PRO A 17 8.10 -16.90 17.94
CA PRO A 17 7.16 -17.77 17.25
C PRO A 17 7.90 -18.73 16.31
N THR A 18 7.49 -19.99 16.26
CA THR A 18 8.16 -21.07 15.52
C THR A 18 8.49 -20.71 14.06
N GLN A 19 7.56 -20.06 13.36
CA GLN A 19 7.73 -19.68 11.96
C GLN A 19 8.79 -18.56 11.77
N GLU A 20 8.87 -17.63 12.71
CA GLU A 20 9.85 -16.54 12.67
C GLU A 20 11.26 -17.05 13.02
N ALA A 21 11.34 -17.96 13.98
CA ALA A 21 12.58 -18.64 14.31
C ALA A 21 13.12 -19.50 13.15
N GLU A 22 12.24 -20.26 12.46
CA GLU A 22 12.62 -21.05 11.30
C GLU A 22 13.14 -20.18 10.14
N GLN A 23 12.51 -19.05 9.88
CA GLN A 23 12.98 -18.12 8.84
C GLN A 23 14.31 -17.49 9.18
N ALA A 24 14.49 -17.02 10.43
CA ALA A 24 15.76 -16.45 10.89
C ALA A 24 16.91 -17.47 10.81
N LEU A 25 16.65 -18.73 11.13
CA LEU A 25 17.64 -19.80 11.02
C LEU A 25 17.96 -20.16 9.56
N ALA A 26 17.00 -20.10 8.65
CA ALA A 26 17.24 -20.30 7.22
C ALA A 26 18.09 -19.16 6.63
N ASP A 27 17.81 -17.92 7.02
CA ASP A 27 18.61 -16.76 6.61
C ASP A 27 20.05 -16.85 7.16
N LEU A 28 20.21 -17.24 8.43
CA LEU A 28 21.53 -17.49 9.04
C LEU A 28 22.29 -18.59 8.29
N GLN A 29 21.62 -19.67 7.94
CA GLN A 29 22.24 -20.76 7.18
C GLN A 29 22.74 -20.26 5.83
N ALA A 30 21.95 -19.47 5.11
CA ALA A 30 22.35 -18.89 3.84
C ALA A 30 23.60 -17.99 3.96
N ILE A 31 23.67 -17.15 5.01
CA ILE A 31 24.81 -16.29 5.29
C ILE A 31 26.10 -17.13 5.53
N LEU A 32 25.99 -18.21 6.30
CA LEU A 32 27.12 -19.09 6.59
C LEU A 32 27.54 -19.92 5.36
N ASP A 33 26.60 -20.31 4.51
CA ASP A 33 26.85 -21.01 3.24
C ASP A 33 27.53 -20.10 2.20
N ASP A 34 27.29 -18.79 2.27
CA ASP A 34 27.99 -17.76 1.49
C ASP A 34 29.44 -17.50 1.98
N GLY A 35 29.88 -18.21 3.04
CA GLY A 35 31.27 -18.24 3.49
C GLY A 35 31.62 -17.24 4.59
N VAL A 36 30.64 -16.68 5.27
CA VAL A 36 30.86 -15.84 6.47
C VAL A 36 31.30 -16.73 7.63
N ASP A 37 32.40 -16.35 8.33
CA ASP A 37 32.87 -17.09 9.50
C ASP A 37 31.91 -16.83 10.69
N PRO A 38 31.41 -17.87 11.38
CA PRO A 38 30.61 -17.70 12.59
C PRO A 38 31.24 -16.78 13.63
N ALA A 39 32.61 -16.73 13.70
CA ALA A 39 33.32 -15.84 14.61
C ALA A 39 33.08 -14.33 14.29
N ASP A 40 32.79 -13.99 13.07
CA ASP A 40 32.49 -12.61 12.64
C ASP A 40 31.06 -12.18 13.02
N LEU A 41 30.19 -13.14 13.36
CA LEU A 41 28.80 -12.87 13.76
C LEU A 41 28.66 -12.68 15.30
N GLY A 42 29.72 -12.80 16.06
CA GLY A 42 29.72 -12.73 17.52
C GLY A 42 29.36 -14.05 18.19
N SER A 43 28.96 -14.00 19.46
CA SER A 43 28.51 -15.22 20.15
C SER A 43 27.10 -15.62 19.71
N PRO A 44 26.71 -16.91 19.81
CA PRO A 44 25.35 -17.35 19.49
C PRO A 44 24.28 -16.61 20.30
N GLU A 45 24.57 -16.28 21.57
CA GLU A 45 23.67 -15.53 22.47
C GLU A 45 23.49 -14.09 21.99
N GLU A 46 24.60 -13.41 21.62
CA GLU A 46 24.56 -12.03 21.09
C GLU A 46 23.82 -11.98 19.76
N TYR A 47 24.05 -12.95 18.89
CA TYR A 47 23.36 -13.02 17.60
C TYR A 47 21.86 -13.32 17.77
N ALA A 48 21.49 -14.21 18.69
CA ALA A 48 20.09 -14.49 19.00
C ALA A 48 19.40 -13.28 19.65
N ALA A 49 20.08 -12.56 20.53
CA ALA A 49 19.58 -11.32 21.12
C ALA A 49 19.35 -10.24 20.05
N TYR A 50 20.31 -10.07 19.12
CA TYR A 50 20.16 -9.17 17.97
C TYR A 50 18.95 -9.54 17.11
N LEU A 51 18.75 -10.83 16.79
CA LEU A 51 17.60 -11.29 16.03
C LEU A 51 16.28 -11.04 16.78
N THR A 52 16.26 -11.21 18.09
CA THR A 52 15.07 -10.98 18.93
C THR A 52 14.73 -9.49 19.00
N GLU A 53 15.72 -8.63 19.25
CA GLU A 53 15.58 -7.18 19.27
C GLU A 53 15.14 -6.64 17.89
N TYR A 54 15.74 -7.14 16.81
CA TYR A 54 15.38 -6.79 15.44
C TYR A 54 13.94 -7.21 15.07
N GLN A 55 13.43 -8.31 15.65
CA GLN A 55 12.05 -8.75 15.47
C GLN A 55 11.06 -7.97 16.34
N GLU A 56 11.47 -7.55 17.55
CA GLU A 56 10.65 -6.69 18.42
C GLU A 56 10.54 -5.26 17.87
N GLU A 57 11.58 -4.75 17.22
CA GLU A 57 11.57 -3.46 16.53
C GLU A 57 10.78 -3.47 15.20
N ARG A 58 10.37 -4.63 14.69
CA ARG A 58 9.46 -4.67 13.54
C ARG A 58 8.09 -4.17 13.95
N PRO A 59 7.73 -2.91 13.62
CA PRO A 59 6.43 -2.36 13.99
C PRO A 59 5.35 -3.04 13.14
N GLY A 60 4.62 -3.90 13.77
CA GLY A 60 3.48 -4.62 13.20
C GLY A 60 3.00 -5.65 14.20
N SER A 61 2.08 -5.25 15.11
CA SER A 61 1.46 -6.20 16.02
C SER A 61 0.67 -7.24 15.21
N LYS A 62 0.86 -8.53 15.52
CA LYS A 62 0.03 -9.61 14.98
C LYS A 62 -1.08 -9.93 15.97
N VAL A 63 -2.31 -9.99 15.51
CA VAL A 63 -3.45 -10.48 16.28
C VAL A 63 -3.92 -11.79 15.65
N LEU A 64 -3.81 -12.91 16.38
CA LEU A 64 -4.12 -14.25 15.88
C LEU A 64 -3.36 -14.63 14.60
N GLY A 65 -2.08 -14.22 14.48
CA GLY A 65 -1.26 -14.50 13.30
C GLY A 65 -1.50 -13.60 12.08
N VAL A 66 -2.46 -12.68 12.17
CA VAL A 66 -2.75 -11.69 11.11
C VAL A 66 -2.06 -10.37 11.45
N PRO A 67 -1.26 -9.79 10.54
CA PRO A 67 -0.58 -8.52 10.80
C PRO A 67 -1.58 -7.38 10.99
N VAL A 68 -1.30 -6.50 11.94
CA VAL A 68 -2.08 -5.29 12.24
C VAL A 68 -1.17 -4.08 12.12
N GLU A 69 -1.50 -3.15 11.23
CA GLU A 69 -0.75 -1.92 11.02
C GLU A 69 -1.58 -0.71 11.47
N LEU A 70 -1.09 0.01 12.48
CA LEU A 70 -1.77 1.17 13.05
C LEU A 70 -1.18 2.51 12.59
N ARG A 71 0.04 2.53 12.04
CA ARG A 71 0.70 3.77 11.57
C ARG A 71 0.06 4.34 10.31
N GLY A 72 -0.55 3.47 9.50
CA GLY A 72 -1.29 3.87 8.30
C GLY A 72 -0.39 4.26 7.12
N PHE A 73 -1.05 4.58 6.01
CA PHE A 73 -0.40 4.90 4.73
C PHE A 73 0.36 6.23 4.72
N THR A 74 0.29 7.03 5.78
CA THR A 74 1.05 8.27 5.94
C THR A 74 2.51 8.02 6.32
N ASP A 75 2.80 6.86 6.93
CA ASP A 75 4.13 6.43 7.29
C ASP A 75 4.91 6.00 6.02
N PRO A 76 6.13 6.53 5.78
CA PRO A 76 6.95 6.20 4.61
C PRO A 76 7.36 4.71 4.57
N GLU A 77 7.68 4.10 5.70
CA GLU A 77 8.09 2.69 5.78
C GLU A 77 6.95 1.75 5.44
N VAL A 78 5.72 2.10 5.91
CA VAL A 78 4.52 1.34 5.59
C VAL A 78 4.23 1.39 4.10
N ARG A 79 4.37 2.58 3.48
CA ARG A 79 4.18 2.74 2.04
C ARG A 79 5.22 2.00 1.20
N ALA A 80 6.48 1.99 1.65
CA ALA A 80 7.56 1.29 0.95
C ALA A 80 7.24 -0.19 0.72
N ARG A 81 6.47 -0.82 1.60
CA ARG A 81 6.06 -2.24 1.47
C ARG A 81 5.23 -2.55 0.22
N ILE A 82 4.50 -1.56 -0.35
CA ILE A 82 3.75 -1.78 -1.60
C ILE A 82 4.66 -1.92 -2.81
N TRP A 83 5.78 -1.25 -2.76
CA TRP A 83 6.74 -1.23 -3.84
C TRP A 83 8.15 -1.46 -3.29
N ASP A 84 8.44 -2.71 -3.01
CA ASP A 84 9.76 -3.14 -2.55
C ASP A 84 10.23 -4.32 -3.41
N PRO A 85 10.93 -4.04 -4.52
CA PRO A 85 11.45 -5.09 -5.39
C PRO A 85 12.58 -5.92 -4.76
N THR A 86 13.24 -5.40 -3.72
CA THR A 86 14.29 -6.12 -2.99
C THR A 86 13.73 -7.18 -2.05
N ASN A 87 12.50 -6.99 -1.59
CA ASN A 87 11.80 -7.97 -0.76
C ASN A 87 11.06 -9.00 -1.63
N PRO A 88 11.44 -10.29 -1.63
CA PRO A 88 10.83 -11.32 -2.47
C PRO A 88 9.39 -11.68 -2.06
N GLN A 89 8.91 -11.21 -0.92
CA GLN A 89 7.58 -11.49 -0.40
C GLN A 89 6.52 -10.72 -1.20
N VAL A 90 5.60 -11.45 -1.84
CA VAL A 90 4.46 -10.88 -2.58
C VAL A 90 3.39 -10.36 -1.64
N PHE A 91 3.17 -11.06 -0.53
CA PHE A 91 2.20 -10.65 0.49
C PHE A 91 2.92 -10.00 1.65
N VAL A 92 2.61 -8.74 1.90
CA VAL A 92 3.19 -7.92 2.98
C VAL A 92 2.08 -7.44 3.92
N PRO A 93 2.37 -7.07 5.17
CA PRO A 93 1.38 -6.52 6.07
C PRO A 93 0.60 -5.36 5.45
N HIS A 94 -0.71 -5.31 5.68
CA HIS A 94 -1.58 -4.27 5.11
C HIS A 94 -1.11 -2.86 5.52
N LEU A 95 -1.36 -1.88 4.67
CA LEU A 95 -0.98 -0.48 4.92
C LEU A 95 -1.74 0.16 6.07
N THR A 96 -2.95 -0.30 6.33
CA THR A 96 -3.82 0.21 7.39
C THR A 96 -4.72 -0.90 7.89
N GLY A 97 -4.81 -1.07 9.20
CA GLY A 97 -5.68 -2.06 9.81
C GLY A 97 -5.13 -3.48 9.76
N ILE A 98 -5.98 -4.46 9.55
CA ILE A 98 -5.69 -5.89 9.66
C ILE A 98 -5.62 -6.53 8.28
N GLY A 99 -4.62 -7.37 8.02
CA GLY A 99 -4.52 -8.20 6.82
C GLY A 99 -3.25 -8.00 6.02
N TRP A 100 -3.33 -8.35 4.74
CA TRP A 100 -2.19 -8.42 3.82
C TRP A 100 -2.41 -7.52 2.60
N SER A 101 -1.36 -6.89 2.14
CA SER A 101 -1.28 -6.16 0.86
C SER A 101 -0.37 -6.89 -0.12
N ILE A 102 -0.41 -6.48 -1.38
CA ILE A 102 0.48 -7.02 -2.41
C ILE A 102 1.68 -6.07 -2.56
N ASN A 103 2.89 -6.62 -2.45
CA ASN A 103 4.11 -5.96 -2.86
C ASN A 103 4.22 -6.01 -4.39
N LEU A 104 3.87 -4.91 -5.03
CA LEU A 104 3.91 -4.80 -6.50
C LEU A 104 5.34 -4.86 -7.05
N GLY A 105 6.35 -4.45 -6.27
CA GLY A 105 7.76 -4.59 -6.61
C GLY A 105 8.15 -6.07 -6.75
N ALA A 106 7.82 -6.90 -5.75
CA ALA A 106 8.06 -8.35 -5.82
C ALA A 106 7.31 -9.02 -6.98
N VAL A 107 6.08 -8.58 -7.28
CA VAL A 107 5.33 -9.07 -8.44
C VAL A 107 6.05 -8.73 -9.74
N ALA A 108 6.50 -7.49 -9.90
CA ALA A 108 7.22 -7.04 -11.09
C ALA A 108 8.52 -7.82 -11.31
N VAL A 109 9.27 -8.10 -10.23
CA VAL A 109 10.48 -8.95 -10.27
C VAL A 109 10.13 -10.38 -10.69
N LYS A 110 9.11 -11.00 -10.08
CA LYS A 110 8.69 -12.36 -10.42
C LYS A 110 8.17 -12.51 -11.86
N LEU A 111 7.60 -11.44 -12.41
CA LEU A 111 7.17 -11.39 -13.83
C LEU A 111 8.33 -11.08 -14.80
N GLY A 112 9.55 -10.87 -14.29
CA GLY A 112 10.72 -10.53 -15.09
C GLY A 112 10.69 -9.13 -15.70
N TRP A 113 9.82 -8.24 -15.19
CA TRP A 113 9.73 -6.85 -15.67
C TRP A 113 10.80 -5.95 -15.07
N LEU A 114 11.36 -6.35 -13.93
CA LEU A 114 12.28 -5.57 -13.11
C LEU A 114 13.28 -6.52 -12.45
N ARG A 115 14.50 -6.06 -12.21
CA ARG A 115 15.47 -6.74 -11.35
C ARG A 115 15.42 -6.12 -9.95
N PRO A 116 15.74 -6.88 -8.87
CA PRO A 116 15.73 -6.37 -7.50
C PRO A 116 16.58 -5.11 -7.29
N ASP A 117 17.71 -5.05 -7.98
CA ASP A 117 18.73 -4.00 -7.94
C ASP A 117 18.46 -2.81 -8.90
N ASP A 118 17.46 -2.89 -9.78
CA ASP A 118 17.11 -1.80 -10.71
C ASP A 118 16.45 -0.58 -10.01
N PHE A 119 16.16 -0.65 -8.70
CA PHE A 119 15.42 0.39 -7.97
C PHE A 119 16.19 1.00 -6.80
N ASP A 120 17.49 1.03 -6.91
CA ASP A 120 18.36 1.73 -5.95
C ASP A 120 18.13 3.25 -5.97
N ALA A 121 18.56 3.92 -4.90
CA ALA A 121 18.42 5.36 -4.76
C ALA A 121 19.01 6.15 -5.95
N ASP A 122 20.08 5.62 -6.53
CA ASP A 122 20.77 6.20 -7.68
C ASP A 122 19.94 6.11 -8.96
N VAL A 123 19.25 4.97 -9.17
CA VAL A 123 18.34 4.78 -10.31
C VAL A 123 17.14 5.73 -10.19
N LEU A 124 16.58 5.85 -8.99
CA LEU A 124 15.47 6.78 -8.72
C LEU A 124 15.88 8.23 -8.92
N ALA A 125 17.11 8.59 -8.54
CA ALA A 125 17.67 9.92 -8.75
C ALA A 125 17.94 10.23 -10.24
N ALA A 126 18.19 9.19 -11.04
CA ALA A 126 18.42 9.31 -12.49
C ALA A 126 17.13 9.48 -13.32
N ILE A 127 15.93 9.36 -12.69
CA ILE A 127 14.67 9.56 -13.41
C ILE A 127 14.57 11.00 -13.93
N PRO A 128 14.40 11.22 -15.26
CA PRO A 128 14.34 12.56 -15.81
C PRO A 128 13.20 13.38 -15.21
N ALA A 129 13.47 14.63 -14.84
CA ALA A 129 12.49 15.54 -14.25
C ALA A 129 11.17 15.65 -15.03
N PRO A 130 11.15 15.65 -16.40
CA PRO A 130 9.91 15.67 -17.16
C PRO A 130 9.04 14.43 -16.94
N VAL A 131 9.66 13.24 -16.74
CA VAL A 131 8.93 12.00 -16.45
C VAL A 131 8.28 12.10 -15.08
N MET A 132 9.04 12.54 -14.08
CA MET A 132 8.54 12.71 -12.71
C MET A 132 7.39 13.74 -12.65
N THR A 133 7.50 14.84 -13.42
CA THR A 133 6.43 15.84 -13.53
C THR A 133 5.14 15.20 -14.07
N ARG A 134 5.23 14.37 -15.11
CA ARG A 134 4.07 13.66 -15.68
C ARG A 134 3.46 12.69 -14.67
N VAL A 135 4.27 11.91 -13.97
CA VAL A 135 3.80 10.98 -12.92
C VAL A 135 3.02 11.72 -11.84
N ARG A 136 3.55 12.85 -11.37
CA ARG A 136 2.88 13.70 -10.37
C ARG A 136 1.62 14.39 -10.89
N ALA A 137 1.50 14.59 -12.19
CA ALA A 137 0.30 15.19 -12.78
C ALA A 137 -0.90 14.23 -12.81
N VAL A 138 -0.67 12.91 -12.83
CA VAL A 138 -1.75 11.90 -12.91
C VAL A 138 -2.82 12.08 -11.83
N PRO A 139 -2.51 12.12 -10.52
CA PRO A 139 -3.53 12.29 -9.49
C PRO A 139 -4.27 13.62 -9.60
N ILE A 140 -3.63 14.69 -10.09
CA ILE A 140 -4.28 15.99 -10.33
C ILE A 140 -5.32 15.84 -11.45
N CYS A 141 -4.92 15.27 -12.59
CA CYS A 141 -5.82 15.08 -13.73
C CYS A 141 -7.05 14.26 -13.33
N LEU A 142 -6.85 13.18 -12.57
CA LEU A 142 -7.93 12.34 -12.08
C LEU A 142 -8.86 13.08 -11.10
N ALA A 143 -8.31 13.92 -10.20
CA ALA A 143 -9.11 14.76 -9.31
C ALA A 143 -9.98 15.76 -10.11
N VAL A 144 -9.42 16.35 -11.16
CA VAL A 144 -10.16 17.26 -12.05
C VAL A 144 -11.32 16.51 -12.77
N VAL A 145 -11.05 15.31 -13.28
CA VAL A 145 -12.09 14.46 -13.91
C VAL A 145 -13.19 14.11 -12.91
N ALA A 146 -12.82 13.72 -11.68
CA ALA A 146 -13.79 13.42 -10.62
C ALA A 146 -14.63 14.65 -10.26
N ALA A 147 -14.02 15.84 -10.18
CA ALA A 147 -14.73 17.10 -9.94
C ALA A 147 -15.69 17.46 -11.08
N ALA A 148 -15.25 17.30 -12.34
CA ALA A 148 -16.09 17.55 -13.51
C ALA A 148 -17.29 16.59 -13.55
N ALA A 149 -17.08 15.29 -13.32
CA ALA A 149 -18.18 14.31 -13.24
C ALA A 149 -19.14 14.63 -12.07
N SER A 150 -18.62 15.10 -10.94
CA SER A 150 -19.42 15.54 -9.80
C SER A 150 -20.24 16.79 -10.13
N ALA A 151 -19.69 17.75 -10.88
CA ALA A 151 -20.40 18.92 -11.34
C ALA A 151 -21.57 18.54 -12.27
N VAL A 152 -21.36 17.59 -13.20
CA VAL A 152 -22.43 17.03 -14.03
C VAL A 152 -23.49 16.36 -13.15
N ALA A 153 -23.10 15.53 -12.18
CA ALA A 153 -24.05 14.90 -11.26
C ALA A 153 -24.88 15.94 -10.48
N ALA A 154 -24.29 17.06 -10.10
CA ALA A 154 -24.97 18.11 -9.34
C ALA A 154 -26.14 18.76 -10.08
N THR A 155 -26.14 18.77 -11.43
CA THR A 155 -27.24 19.35 -12.24
C THR A 155 -28.55 18.56 -12.14
N ALA A 156 -28.48 17.33 -11.64
CA ALA A 156 -29.66 16.47 -11.52
C ALA A 156 -30.56 16.77 -10.31
N GLY A 157 -30.17 17.71 -9.43
CA GLY A 157 -30.95 18.13 -8.26
C GLY A 157 -30.91 17.16 -7.07
N SER A 158 -30.79 15.85 -7.30
CA SER A 158 -30.56 14.82 -6.29
C SER A 158 -29.63 13.74 -6.81
N VAL A 159 -28.77 13.21 -5.93
CA VAL A 159 -27.75 12.23 -6.29
C VAL A 159 -27.81 11.00 -5.39
N PRO A 160 -27.41 9.82 -5.89
CA PRO A 160 -27.26 8.62 -5.06
C PRO A 160 -26.28 8.84 -3.92
N ALA A 161 -26.72 8.58 -2.67
CA ALA A 161 -25.87 8.71 -1.48
C ALA A 161 -25.50 7.37 -0.84
N LYS A 162 -26.29 6.32 -1.11
CA LYS A 162 -25.98 4.95 -0.67
C LYS A 162 -26.36 3.97 -1.76
N TRP A 163 -25.51 2.94 -1.90
CA TRP A 163 -25.68 1.85 -2.85
C TRP A 163 -25.77 0.51 -2.12
N THR A 164 -26.45 -0.46 -2.72
CA THR A 164 -26.35 -1.86 -2.32
C THR A 164 -25.14 -2.49 -2.98
N LEU A 165 -24.70 -3.64 -2.49
CA LEU A 165 -23.63 -4.43 -3.14
C LEU A 165 -24.01 -4.86 -4.58
N THR A 166 -25.29 -4.92 -4.91
CA THR A 166 -25.80 -5.22 -6.25
C THR A 166 -25.92 -4.00 -7.16
N GLY A 167 -25.43 -2.83 -6.74
CA GLY A 167 -25.43 -1.60 -7.53
C GLY A 167 -26.77 -0.86 -7.58
N LYS A 168 -27.77 -1.23 -6.73
CA LYS A 168 -29.03 -0.49 -6.62
C LYS A 168 -28.86 0.70 -5.66
N VAL A 169 -29.45 1.85 -6.01
CA VAL A 169 -29.44 3.03 -5.13
C VAL A 169 -30.38 2.79 -3.96
N LYS A 170 -29.85 2.85 -2.73
CA LYS A 170 -30.60 2.68 -1.48
C LYS A 170 -31.14 4.01 -0.92
N ARG A 171 -30.39 5.11 -1.16
CA ARG A 171 -30.75 6.44 -0.65
C ARG A 171 -30.28 7.54 -1.59
N TRP A 172 -31.14 8.52 -1.81
CA TRP A 172 -30.85 9.77 -2.51
C TRP A 172 -30.57 10.89 -1.50
N SER A 173 -29.77 11.88 -1.89
CA SER A 173 -29.43 13.06 -1.07
C SER A 173 -29.22 14.29 -1.95
N SER A 174 -29.11 15.45 -1.29
CA SER A 174 -28.73 16.68 -2.01
C SER A 174 -27.29 16.59 -2.52
N PRO A 175 -27.01 17.15 -3.72
CA PRO A 175 -25.69 17.11 -4.31
C PRO A 175 -24.55 17.55 -3.36
N PRO A 176 -24.65 18.70 -2.63
CA PRO A 176 -23.53 19.13 -1.80
C PRO A 176 -23.13 18.10 -0.73
N ARG A 177 -24.10 17.45 -0.08
CA ARG A 177 -23.83 16.48 0.99
C ARG A 177 -23.06 15.26 0.52
N THR A 178 -23.25 14.86 -0.74
CA THR A 178 -22.62 13.66 -1.32
C THR A 178 -21.36 14.02 -2.07
N LEU A 179 -21.36 15.11 -2.84
CA LEU A 179 -20.29 15.42 -3.78
C LEU A 179 -19.17 16.24 -3.17
N LEU A 180 -19.43 17.12 -2.19
CA LEU A 180 -18.38 17.88 -1.53
C LEU A 180 -17.33 16.99 -0.87
N PRO A 181 -17.69 15.97 -0.06
CA PRO A 181 -16.69 15.06 0.51
C PRO A 181 -15.88 14.31 -0.55
N LEU A 182 -16.51 13.92 -1.67
CA LEU A 182 -15.85 13.22 -2.77
C LEU A 182 -14.81 14.12 -3.44
N VAL A 183 -15.21 15.34 -3.81
CA VAL A 183 -14.32 16.31 -4.48
C VAL A 183 -13.18 16.74 -3.55
N SER A 184 -13.49 17.05 -2.29
CA SER A 184 -12.47 17.47 -1.30
C SER A 184 -11.46 16.35 -1.03
N SER A 185 -11.90 15.09 -0.96
CA SER A 185 -11.01 13.94 -0.82
C SER A 185 -10.09 13.80 -2.03
N GLY A 186 -10.61 13.98 -3.25
CA GLY A 186 -9.81 13.94 -4.47
C GLY A 186 -8.74 15.04 -4.51
N ILE A 187 -9.09 16.27 -4.13
CA ILE A 187 -8.16 17.40 -4.05
C ILE A 187 -7.08 17.13 -2.99
N ALA A 188 -7.48 16.70 -1.79
CA ALA A 188 -6.55 16.42 -0.69
C ALA A 188 -5.57 15.29 -1.07
N THR A 189 -6.07 14.24 -1.72
CA THR A 189 -5.26 13.11 -2.17
C THR A 189 -4.29 13.53 -3.28
N ALA A 190 -4.74 14.32 -4.26
CA ALA A 190 -3.88 14.84 -5.31
C ALA A 190 -2.77 15.74 -4.72
N TRP A 191 -3.13 16.65 -3.81
CA TRP A 191 -2.16 17.51 -3.13
C TRP A 191 -1.13 16.68 -2.33
N TRP A 192 -1.56 15.64 -1.61
CA TRP A 192 -0.65 14.76 -0.89
C TRP A 192 0.29 14.01 -1.84
N GLY A 193 -0.24 13.46 -2.94
CA GLY A 193 0.52 12.69 -3.93
C GLY A 193 1.55 13.50 -4.72
N THR A 194 1.34 14.81 -4.84
CA THR A 194 2.23 15.70 -5.61
C THR A 194 3.33 16.37 -4.78
N ARG A 195 3.30 16.21 -3.44
CA ARG A 195 4.33 16.79 -2.58
C ARG A 195 5.71 16.20 -2.90
N PRO A 196 6.74 17.04 -2.95
CA PRO A 196 8.11 16.57 -3.13
C PRO A 196 8.48 15.56 -2.03
N THR A 197 9.10 14.47 -2.43
CA THR A 197 9.60 13.41 -1.57
C THR A 197 10.87 12.81 -2.16
N THR A 198 11.58 12.01 -1.41
CA THR A 198 12.81 11.34 -1.81
C THR A 198 12.62 9.82 -1.81
N GLY A 199 13.55 9.10 -2.41
CA GLY A 199 13.52 7.63 -2.48
C GLY A 199 12.30 7.09 -3.25
N SER A 200 11.88 5.90 -2.92
CA SER A 200 10.74 5.20 -3.56
C SER A 200 9.42 5.96 -3.44
N ASP A 201 9.26 6.81 -2.42
CA ASP A 201 8.08 7.64 -2.22
C ASP A 201 7.78 8.59 -3.40
N GLN A 202 8.80 8.93 -4.20
CA GLN A 202 8.62 9.75 -5.41
C GLN A 202 7.65 9.11 -6.42
N LEU A 203 7.60 7.79 -6.47
CA LEU A 203 6.72 7.02 -7.35
C LEU A 203 5.51 6.46 -6.60
N VAL A 204 5.72 5.95 -5.39
CA VAL A 204 4.67 5.30 -4.58
C VAL A 204 3.54 6.27 -4.23
N ARG A 205 3.87 7.50 -3.79
CA ARG A 205 2.84 8.47 -3.41
C ARG A 205 1.96 8.92 -4.58
N PRO A 206 2.50 9.34 -5.74
CA PRO A 206 1.66 9.65 -6.89
C PRO A 206 0.84 8.45 -7.39
N ALA A 207 1.40 7.23 -7.35
CA ALA A 207 0.69 6.03 -7.74
C ALA A 207 -0.50 5.72 -6.83
N LEU A 208 -0.31 5.79 -5.51
CA LEU A 208 -1.38 5.62 -4.53
C LEU A 208 -2.45 6.71 -4.67
N ALA A 209 -2.03 7.97 -4.77
CA ALA A 209 -2.95 9.09 -4.97
C ALA A 209 -3.74 8.95 -6.28
N GLY A 210 -3.08 8.49 -7.34
CA GLY A 210 -3.71 8.18 -8.63
C GLY A 210 -4.75 7.06 -8.50
N SER A 211 -4.43 5.99 -7.80
CA SER A 211 -5.34 4.86 -7.58
C SER A 211 -6.58 5.27 -6.79
N ILE A 212 -6.41 6.05 -5.73
CA ILE A 212 -7.53 6.60 -4.95
C ILE A 212 -8.39 7.50 -5.83
N ASN A 213 -7.77 8.43 -6.57
CA ASN A 213 -8.50 9.35 -7.44
C ASN A 213 -9.19 8.63 -8.60
N MET A 214 -8.64 7.55 -9.14
CA MET A 214 -9.31 6.70 -10.13
C MET A 214 -10.60 6.10 -9.55
N THR A 215 -10.56 5.63 -8.31
CA THR A 215 -11.77 5.13 -7.62
C THR A 215 -12.81 6.24 -7.45
N LEU A 216 -12.37 7.45 -7.06
CA LEU A 216 -13.26 8.61 -6.94
C LEU A 216 -13.87 9.03 -8.29
N VAL A 217 -13.11 8.94 -9.39
CA VAL A 217 -13.64 9.13 -10.76
C VAL A 217 -14.75 8.12 -11.04
N GLY A 218 -14.50 6.84 -10.76
CA GLY A 218 -15.52 5.79 -10.95
C GLY A 218 -16.80 6.08 -10.17
N VAL A 219 -16.68 6.44 -8.90
CA VAL A 219 -17.82 6.82 -8.04
C VAL A 219 -18.54 8.05 -8.59
N ALA A 220 -17.82 9.09 -9.00
CA ALA A 220 -18.40 10.31 -9.54
C ALA A 220 -19.17 10.06 -10.84
N VAL A 221 -18.58 9.28 -11.76
CA VAL A 221 -19.20 8.91 -13.05
C VAL A 221 -20.45 8.07 -12.82
N LEU A 222 -20.38 7.03 -11.99
CA LEU A 222 -21.55 6.20 -11.66
C LEU A 222 -22.66 7.03 -11.00
N THR A 223 -22.29 7.97 -10.15
CA THR A 223 -23.23 8.90 -9.51
C THR A 223 -23.90 9.80 -10.55
N ALA A 224 -23.15 10.35 -11.50
CA ALA A 224 -23.68 11.18 -12.59
C ALA A 224 -24.62 10.38 -13.49
N LEU A 225 -24.23 9.19 -13.92
CA LEU A 225 -25.05 8.31 -14.76
C LEU A 225 -26.36 7.91 -14.06
N ALA A 226 -26.30 7.55 -12.78
CA ALA A 226 -27.49 7.18 -12.03
C ALA A 226 -28.39 8.39 -11.76
N ALA A 227 -27.81 9.57 -11.50
CA ALA A 227 -28.56 10.80 -11.25
C ALA A 227 -29.34 11.25 -12.47
N HIS A 228 -28.88 10.98 -13.70
CA HIS A 228 -29.55 11.36 -14.96
C HIS A 228 -30.39 10.24 -15.59
N ASN A 229 -30.50 9.07 -14.94
CA ASN A 229 -31.29 7.96 -15.43
C ASN A 229 -32.75 8.04 -14.88
N PRO A 230 -33.73 8.48 -15.66
CA PRO A 230 -35.09 8.71 -15.18
C PRO A 230 -35.80 7.42 -14.73
N GLY A 231 -35.53 6.27 -15.34
CA GLY A 231 -36.13 4.99 -14.97
C GLY A 231 -35.76 4.46 -13.60
N LYS A 232 -34.58 4.84 -13.09
CA LYS A 232 -34.13 4.46 -11.76
C LYS A 232 -34.61 5.41 -10.65
N ARG A 233 -34.97 6.64 -11.00
CA ARG A 233 -35.56 7.60 -10.07
C ARG A 233 -36.98 7.21 -9.67
N GLN A 234 -37.83 6.78 -10.63
CA GLN A 234 -39.21 6.39 -10.36
C GLN A 234 -39.34 5.12 -9.52
N ALA A 235 -38.39 4.16 -9.65
CA ALA A 235 -38.37 2.96 -8.83
C ALA A 235 -38.02 3.21 -7.36
N ALA A 236 -37.41 4.36 -7.03
CA ALA A 236 -37.02 4.72 -5.67
C ALA A 236 -38.11 5.51 -4.89
N TYR A 237 -39.10 6.05 -5.57
CA TYR A 237 -40.23 6.75 -4.98
C TYR A 237 -41.52 6.30 -5.75
N PRO A 238 -42.10 5.13 -5.40
CA PRO A 238 -43.45 4.84 -5.81
C PRO A 238 -44.39 5.89 -5.18
N LEU A 239 -45.14 6.61 -6.02
CA LEU A 239 -46.20 7.52 -5.59
C LEU A 239 -47.24 6.80 -4.74
#